data_721d5a5a0e669aae4edd4910efc47f48
#
_entry.id   721d5a5a0e669aae4edd4910efc47f48
#
_cell.length_a   1.000
_cell.length_b   1.000
_cell.length_c   1.000
_cell.angle_alpha   90.00
_cell.angle_beta   90.00
_cell.angle_gamma   90.00
#
_symmetry.space_group_name_H-M   'P 1'
#
loop_
_entity.id
_entity.type
_entity.pdbx_description
1 polymer ?
#
loop_
_entity_poly.entity_id
_entity_poly.type
_entity_poly.pdbx_seq_one_letter_code
_entity_poly.pdbx_strand_id
1 'polypeptide(L)'
;MRMRTGLGLIAATIACVALFVACDDQADNQQGRVMDEIVDSLASAVNERVKPAFGPHQAAVVDAQPAAESEMVPVTDTGALEVLAQMRDMVVVGNHAYVVFGGGLVIYDFETETHERIDHPEVLNAVALQEGEIFVGGEHLFRLEERELIPVEIDLDGFVTELYGWEYRLMIGTDRGLYEWSELGLEQLAEDVTVRAMTSDGTGLWVGTDGDGLFRWDGKSFRQRYLRRDPHLWDTVNALAYNYDHLYVGSSVGLHIFDGGRWQTVDSAAGLPGSTVNSIDASEWVVYIATDRGVTSYFNGDFMPIERLAEVNANVVRRRGDALLVATDYNGLIEHTRLRTQMIVEPVTEICRELITLAF
;
A
#
# COMPACT_ATOMS: atom_id res chain seq x y z
N MET A 1 38.35 10.46 -8.78
CA MET A 1 37.27 10.20 -7.88
C MET A 1 36.10 11.22 -8.01
N ARG A 2 35.92 11.88 -9.15
CA ARG A 2 34.80 12.83 -9.39
C ARG A 2 33.90 12.46 -10.59
N MET A 3 34.12 11.29 -11.23
CA MET A 3 33.36 10.85 -12.41
C MET A 3 32.23 9.84 -12.13
N ARG A 4 32.18 9.21 -10.95
CA ARG A 4 31.11 8.22 -10.64
C ARG A 4 29.80 8.85 -10.18
N THR A 5 29.83 10.01 -9.57
CA THR A 5 28.63 10.74 -9.12
C THR A 5 27.79 11.30 -10.28
N GLY A 6 28.39 11.59 -11.43
CA GLY A 6 27.67 12.14 -12.59
C GLY A 6 26.81 11.11 -13.35
N LEU A 7 27.26 9.85 -13.42
CA LEU A 7 26.48 8.81 -14.14
C LEU A 7 25.25 8.34 -13.37
N GLY A 8 25.34 8.24 -12.05
CA GLY A 8 24.20 7.90 -11.21
C GLY A 8 23.10 8.96 -11.25
N LEU A 9 23.48 10.23 -11.26
CA LEU A 9 22.53 11.35 -11.36
C LEU A 9 21.78 11.40 -12.70
N ILE A 10 22.49 11.10 -13.81
CA ILE A 10 21.91 11.08 -15.16
C ILE A 10 20.93 9.90 -15.31
N ALA A 11 21.25 8.72 -14.76
CA ALA A 11 20.36 7.57 -14.76
C ALA A 11 19.08 7.80 -13.94
N ALA A 12 19.21 8.42 -12.78
CA ALA A 12 18.06 8.81 -11.93
C ALA A 12 17.16 9.86 -12.63
N THR A 13 17.75 10.83 -13.33
CA THR A 13 17.00 11.85 -14.07
C THR A 13 16.22 11.24 -15.25
N ILE A 14 16.80 10.26 -15.95
CA ILE A 14 16.12 9.55 -17.04
C ILE A 14 14.97 8.69 -16.50
N ALA A 15 15.15 8.04 -15.35
CA ALA A 15 14.10 7.26 -14.70
C ALA A 15 12.93 8.15 -14.21
N CYS A 16 13.21 9.31 -13.61
CA CYS A 16 12.19 10.27 -13.20
C CYS A 16 11.40 10.87 -14.38
N VAL A 17 12.07 11.16 -15.49
CA VAL A 17 11.41 11.64 -16.71
C VAL A 17 10.54 10.54 -17.34
N ALA A 18 10.99 9.29 -17.34
CA ALA A 18 10.20 8.15 -17.82
C ALA A 18 8.96 7.88 -16.94
N LEU A 19 9.08 8.02 -15.62
CA LEU A 19 7.95 7.92 -14.70
C LEU A 19 6.93 9.07 -14.88
N PHE A 20 7.40 10.30 -15.13
CA PHE A 20 6.52 11.45 -15.37
C PHE A 20 5.72 11.28 -16.67
N VAL A 21 6.31 10.68 -17.71
CA VAL A 21 5.63 10.35 -18.97
C VAL A 21 4.57 9.26 -18.76
N ALA A 22 4.82 8.29 -17.89
CA ALA A 22 3.85 7.23 -17.58
C ALA A 22 2.63 7.74 -16.75
N CYS A 23 2.78 8.84 -16.01
CA CYS A 23 1.69 9.43 -15.22
C CYS A 23 0.80 10.39 -16.02
N ASP A 24 1.20 10.84 -17.23
CA ASP A 24 0.52 11.92 -17.98
C ASP A 24 -0.07 11.42 -19.32
N ASP A 25 -0.58 10.21 -19.35
CA ASP A 25 -1.19 9.61 -20.56
C ASP A 25 -2.53 10.26 -20.99
N GLN A 26 -2.92 11.39 -20.38
CA GLN A 26 -4.11 12.18 -20.72
C GLN A 26 -3.82 13.60 -21.25
N ALA A 27 -2.57 13.97 -21.44
CA ALA A 27 -2.23 15.26 -22.01
C ALA A 27 -1.96 15.17 -23.52
N ASP A 28 -2.72 15.97 -24.23
CA ASP A 28 -2.75 16.28 -25.67
C ASP A 28 -1.50 15.85 -26.48
N ASN A 29 -1.74 15.27 -27.65
CA ASN A 29 -0.80 14.69 -28.63
C ASN A 29 0.39 15.60 -29.07
N GLN A 30 0.43 16.87 -28.64
CA GLN A 30 1.54 17.78 -28.85
C GLN A 30 2.59 17.76 -27.73
N GLN A 31 2.19 17.54 -26.49
CA GLN A 31 3.13 17.43 -25.35
C GLN A 31 3.90 16.11 -25.39
N GLY A 32 3.27 15.01 -25.79
CA GLY A 32 3.95 13.73 -25.98
C GLY A 32 5.10 13.78 -26.97
N ARG A 33 4.93 14.49 -28.10
CA ARG A 33 6.01 14.65 -29.10
C ARG A 33 7.19 15.49 -28.63
N VAL A 34 6.93 16.51 -27.82
CA VAL A 34 7.98 17.36 -27.24
C VAL A 34 8.79 16.56 -26.22
N MET A 35 8.14 15.69 -25.47
CA MET A 35 8.83 14.84 -24.49
C MET A 35 9.65 13.74 -25.16
N ASP A 36 9.16 13.13 -26.21
CA ASP A 36 9.92 12.17 -27.00
C ASP A 36 11.20 12.80 -27.61
N GLU A 37 11.11 14.03 -28.12
CA GLU A 37 12.28 14.78 -28.63
C GLU A 37 13.28 15.12 -27.50
N ILE A 38 12.82 15.41 -26.30
CA ILE A 38 13.68 15.68 -25.12
C ILE A 38 14.38 14.39 -24.67
N VAL A 39 13.67 13.28 -24.60
CA VAL A 39 14.24 11.98 -24.24
C VAL A 39 15.28 11.53 -25.24
N ASP A 40 14.99 11.65 -26.54
CA ASP A 40 15.94 11.31 -27.61
C ASP A 40 17.17 12.23 -27.62
N SER A 41 16.99 13.51 -27.33
CA SER A 41 18.07 14.49 -27.23
C SER A 41 18.98 14.20 -26.03
N LEU A 42 18.40 13.84 -24.86
CA LEU A 42 19.15 13.46 -23.68
C LEU A 42 19.89 12.12 -23.88
N ALA A 43 19.26 11.13 -24.50
CA ALA A 43 19.88 9.85 -24.82
C ALA A 43 21.06 10.03 -25.79
N SER A 44 20.93 10.93 -26.79
CA SER A 44 21.99 11.29 -27.72
C SER A 44 23.15 11.99 -27.02
N ALA A 45 22.88 12.95 -26.15
CA ALA A 45 23.89 13.69 -25.39
C ALA A 45 24.69 12.78 -24.42
N VAL A 46 24.02 11.78 -23.82
CA VAL A 46 24.69 10.77 -22.98
C VAL A 46 25.59 9.87 -23.82
N ASN A 47 25.11 9.45 -25.01
CA ASN A 47 25.86 8.58 -25.89
C ASN A 47 27.12 9.26 -26.50
N GLU A 48 27.05 10.56 -26.78
CA GLU A 48 28.21 11.33 -27.23
C GLU A 48 29.26 11.55 -26.12
N ARG A 49 28.87 11.72 -24.87
CA ARG A 49 29.80 11.91 -23.75
C ARG A 49 30.42 10.62 -23.23
N VAL A 50 29.82 9.47 -23.51
CA VAL A 50 30.34 8.16 -23.05
C VAL A 50 31.31 7.53 -24.05
N LYS A 51 31.22 7.86 -25.34
CA LYS A 51 32.11 7.29 -26.39
C LYS A 51 33.62 7.48 -26.24
N PRO A 52 34.17 8.55 -25.60
CA PRO A 52 35.60 8.68 -25.44
C PRO A 52 36.22 7.91 -24.26
N ALA A 53 35.45 7.26 -23.41
CA ALA A 53 35.96 6.69 -22.17
C ALA A 53 36.40 5.21 -22.26
N PHE A 54 36.16 4.53 -23.37
CA PHE A 54 36.49 3.11 -23.55
C PHE A 54 37.46 2.89 -24.72
N GLY A 55 38.76 3.24 -24.49
CA GLY A 55 39.87 2.73 -25.26
C GLY A 55 40.51 1.55 -24.54
N PRO A 56 41.19 0.61 -25.24
CA PRO A 56 41.71 -0.60 -24.61
C PRO A 56 42.95 -0.28 -23.81
N HIS A 57 42.89 -0.36 -22.48
CA HIS A 57 44.08 -0.38 -21.64
C HIS A 57 44.12 -1.61 -20.74
N GLN A 58 45.26 -2.25 -20.81
CA GLN A 58 45.74 -3.46 -20.15
C GLN A 58 45.64 -3.35 -18.61
N ALA A 59 45.43 -4.50 -18.02
CA ALA A 59 45.43 -4.73 -16.58
C ALA A 59 46.85 -4.45 -15.97
N ALA A 60 46.92 -3.69 -14.91
CA ALA A 60 48.03 -3.71 -13.97
C ALA A 60 47.45 -3.99 -12.56
N VAL A 61 47.89 -5.10 -12.02
CA VAL A 61 47.63 -5.53 -10.64
C VAL A 61 48.48 -4.64 -9.70
N VAL A 62 47.85 -4.02 -8.72
CA VAL A 62 48.54 -3.45 -7.56
C VAL A 62 47.73 -3.80 -6.31
N ASP A 63 48.36 -4.60 -5.44
CA ASP A 63 47.96 -4.87 -4.07
C ASP A 63 47.93 -3.59 -3.22
N ALA A 64 46.84 -3.34 -2.51
CA ALA A 64 46.80 -2.48 -1.33
C ALA A 64 45.70 -2.90 -0.37
N GLN A 65 46.09 -3.12 0.89
CA GLN A 65 45.28 -3.49 2.04
C GLN A 65 44.26 -2.39 2.45
N PRO A 66 43.18 -2.75 3.17
CA PRO A 66 42.05 -1.89 3.37
C PRO A 66 42.19 -0.99 4.60
N ALA A 67 41.83 0.27 4.44
CA ALA A 67 41.43 1.15 5.53
C ALA A 67 39.88 1.16 5.62
N ALA A 68 39.38 0.97 6.84
CA ALA A 68 37.97 0.99 7.15
C ALA A 68 37.42 2.41 6.96
N GLU A 69 36.59 2.58 5.95
CA GLU A 69 35.67 3.72 5.82
C GLU A 69 34.24 3.18 5.74
N SER A 70 33.37 3.75 6.57
CA SER A 70 31.95 3.48 6.57
C SER A 70 31.36 3.76 5.17
N GLU A 71 31.09 2.73 4.42
CA GLU A 71 30.37 2.83 3.16
C GLU A 71 28.92 3.21 3.44
N MET A 72 28.56 4.45 3.12
CA MET A 72 27.19 4.74 2.74
C MET A 72 26.93 3.97 1.45
N VAL A 73 26.16 2.91 1.55
CA VAL A 73 25.67 2.15 0.38
C VAL A 73 24.77 3.10 -0.42
N PRO A 74 25.10 3.43 -1.67
CA PRO A 74 24.15 4.17 -2.50
C PRO A 74 22.95 3.25 -2.76
N VAL A 75 21.78 3.65 -2.31
CA VAL A 75 20.51 3.00 -2.65
C VAL A 75 20.31 3.20 -4.16
N THR A 76 20.73 2.22 -4.95
CA THR A 76 20.55 2.17 -6.41
C THR A 76 19.41 1.24 -6.81
N ASP A 77 18.53 0.91 -5.86
CA ASP A 77 17.37 0.06 -6.12
C ASP A 77 16.12 0.94 -6.26
N THR A 78 15.71 1.17 -7.50
CA THR A 78 14.45 1.87 -7.81
C THR A 78 13.25 1.15 -7.20
N GLY A 79 13.30 -0.17 -7.03
CA GLY A 79 12.28 -0.95 -6.35
C GLY A 79 12.10 -0.58 -4.88
N ALA A 80 13.18 -0.23 -4.16
CA ALA A 80 13.09 0.20 -2.77
C ALA A 80 12.37 1.56 -2.62
N LEU A 81 12.56 2.48 -3.57
CA LEU A 81 11.88 3.77 -3.59
C LEU A 81 10.39 3.64 -3.92
N GLU A 82 10.03 2.73 -4.83
CA GLU A 82 8.63 2.41 -5.14
C GLU A 82 7.91 1.84 -3.90
N VAL A 83 8.52 0.92 -3.20
CA VAL A 83 7.98 0.32 -1.96
C VAL A 83 7.74 1.38 -0.87
N LEU A 84 8.60 2.38 -0.75
CA LEU A 84 8.45 3.47 0.23
C LEU A 84 7.34 4.46 -0.13
N ALA A 85 6.98 4.59 -1.40
CA ALA A 85 5.95 5.53 -1.86
C ALA A 85 4.53 4.96 -1.82
N GLN A 86 4.38 3.64 -1.78
CA GLN A 86 3.08 2.97 -1.76
C GLN A 86 2.27 3.32 -0.52
N MET A 87 1.05 3.81 -0.71
CA MET A 87 0.07 3.93 0.37
C MET A 87 -0.53 2.56 0.66
N ARG A 88 -0.36 2.08 1.88
CA ARG A 88 -0.59 0.66 2.23
C ARG A 88 -1.86 0.42 3.01
N ASP A 89 -2.19 1.34 3.91
CA ASP A 89 -3.39 1.24 4.72
C ASP A 89 -3.91 2.62 5.09
N MET A 90 -5.18 2.69 5.49
CA MET A 90 -5.85 3.94 5.81
C MET A 90 -6.99 3.72 6.80
N VAL A 91 -7.07 4.59 7.80
CA VAL A 91 -8.25 4.74 8.65
C VAL A 91 -8.78 6.16 8.60
N VAL A 92 -10.11 6.30 8.61
CA VAL A 92 -10.78 7.62 8.60
C VAL A 92 -11.48 7.82 9.94
N VAL A 93 -11.13 8.90 10.63
CA VAL A 93 -11.65 9.21 11.96
C VAL A 93 -12.10 10.68 12.00
N GLY A 94 -13.40 10.89 12.08
CA GLY A 94 -13.97 12.24 12.08
C GLY A 94 -13.59 13.03 10.82
N ASN A 95 -12.85 14.12 10.99
CA ASN A 95 -12.39 14.98 9.90
C ASN A 95 -10.97 14.64 9.41
N HIS A 96 -10.40 13.52 9.80
CA HIS A 96 -9.05 13.16 9.40
C HIS A 96 -8.99 11.79 8.72
N ALA A 97 -8.14 11.68 7.69
CA ALA A 97 -7.66 10.41 7.18
C ALA A 97 -6.20 10.21 7.60
N TYR A 98 -5.92 9.08 8.18
CA TYR A 98 -4.57 8.63 8.55
C TYR A 98 -4.16 7.57 7.53
N VAL A 99 -3.17 7.87 6.71
CA VAL A 99 -2.74 7.03 5.60
C VAL A 99 -1.30 6.60 5.79
N VAL A 100 -1.08 5.33 5.94
CA VAL A 100 0.26 4.75 6.06
C VAL A 100 0.86 4.54 4.66
N PHE A 101 2.09 4.95 4.52
CA PHE A 101 2.96 4.61 3.40
C PHE A 101 4.27 4.02 3.92
N GLY A 102 5.06 3.39 3.04
CA GLY A 102 6.26 2.66 3.48
C GLY A 102 7.30 3.50 4.24
N GLY A 103 7.30 4.83 4.09
CA GLY A 103 8.24 5.75 4.76
C GLY A 103 7.60 6.62 5.85
N GLY A 104 6.36 6.36 6.28
CA GLY A 104 5.72 7.17 7.30
C GLY A 104 4.19 7.18 7.30
N LEU A 105 3.63 8.24 7.84
CA LEU A 105 2.20 8.48 7.99
C LEU A 105 1.83 9.85 7.41
N VAL A 106 0.77 9.90 6.62
CA VAL A 106 0.11 11.15 6.19
C VAL A 106 -1.17 11.33 6.98
N ILE A 107 -1.38 12.52 7.50
CA ILE A 107 -2.62 12.95 8.15
C ILE A 107 -3.26 14.00 7.28
N TYR A 108 -4.39 13.69 6.66
CA TYR A 108 -5.17 14.65 5.86
C TYR A 108 -6.35 15.16 6.66
N ASP A 109 -6.48 16.48 6.74
CA ASP A 109 -7.61 17.16 7.38
C ASP A 109 -8.60 17.65 6.32
N PHE A 110 -9.81 17.10 6.34
CA PHE A 110 -10.88 17.45 5.40
C PHE A 110 -11.52 18.81 5.63
N GLU A 111 -11.37 19.39 6.82
CA GLU A 111 -11.93 20.72 7.12
C GLU A 111 -11.06 21.83 6.54
N THR A 112 -9.76 21.68 6.68
CA THR A 112 -8.78 22.66 6.17
C THR A 112 -8.29 22.34 4.76
N GLU A 113 -8.60 21.15 4.24
CA GLU A 113 -8.08 20.60 2.97
C GLU A 113 -6.55 20.61 2.92
N THR A 114 -5.90 20.32 4.05
CA THR A 114 -4.44 20.25 4.18
C THR A 114 -4.00 18.89 4.65
N HIS A 115 -2.75 18.57 4.40
CA HIS A 115 -2.15 17.36 4.94
C HIS A 115 -0.83 17.64 5.63
N GLU A 116 -0.50 16.77 6.57
CA GLU A 116 0.76 16.72 7.27
C GLU A 116 1.39 15.34 7.07
N ARG A 117 2.70 15.31 7.01
CA ARG A 117 3.47 14.08 6.82
C ARG A 117 4.41 13.88 8.01
N ILE A 118 4.42 12.67 8.53
CA ILE A 118 5.32 12.20 9.57
C ILE A 118 6.21 11.13 8.94
N ASP A 119 7.48 11.46 8.70
CA ASP A 119 8.45 10.51 8.16
C ASP A 119 8.94 9.56 9.25
N HIS A 120 9.13 8.29 8.89
CA HIS A 120 9.61 7.27 9.80
C HIS A 120 10.66 6.37 9.13
N PRO A 121 11.74 5.99 9.84
CA PRO A 121 12.82 5.19 9.26
C PRO A 121 12.44 3.73 9.02
N GLU A 122 11.46 3.20 9.76
CA GLU A 122 10.95 1.84 9.55
C GLU A 122 9.86 1.83 8.48
N VAL A 123 9.72 0.69 7.82
CA VAL A 123 8.64 0.47 6.87
C VAL A 123 7.34 0.26 7.65
N LEU A 124 6.39 1.18 7.47
CA LEU A 124 5.07 1.09 8.08
C LEU A 124 4.09 0.42 7.14
N ASN A 125 3.20 -0.42 7.68
CA ASN A 125 2.30 -1.27 6.88
C ASN A 125 0.82 -1.09 7.21
N ALA A 126 0.48 -0.83 8.46
CA ALA A 126 -0.89 -0.88 8.96
C ALA A 126 -1.22 0.30 9.87
N VAL A 127 -2.47 0.71 9.89
CA VAL A 127 -2.99 1.73 10.79
C VAL A 127 -4.37 1.36 11.30
N ALA A 128 -4.61 1.51 12.60
CA ALA A 128 -5.93 1.28 13.19
C ALA A 128 -6.28 2.34 14.24
N LEU A 129 -7.59 2.53 14.42
CA LEU A 129 -8.16 3.24 15.55
C LEU A 129 -8.54 2.23 16.64
N GLN A 130 -8.05 2.46 17.86
CA GLN A 130 -8.44 1.69 19.03
C GLN A 130 -8.67 2.64 20.20
N GLU A 131 -9.87 2.63 20.79
CA GLU A 131 -10.28 3.47 21.94
C GLU A 131 -9.97 4.97 21.80
N GLY A 132 -10.04 5.49 20.56
CA GLY A 132 -9.78 6.89 20.26
C GLY A 132 -8.31 7.22 19.97
N GLU A 133 -7.42 6.26 20.08
CA GLU A 133 -6.00 6.38 19.76
C GLU A 133 -5.68 5.75 18.41
N ILE A 134 -4.73 6.35 17.69
CA ILE A 134 -4.23 5.83 16.41
C ILE A 134 -2.98 5.00 16.66
N PHE A 135 -3.01 3.77 16.20
CA PHE A 135 -1.87 2.85 16.21
C PHE A 135 -1.36 2.62 14.81
N VAL A 136 -0.04 2.53 14.67
CA VAL A 136 0.65 2.31 13.39
C VAL A 136 1.63 1.16 13.56
N GLY A 137 1.64 0.24 12.63
CA GLY A 137 2.44 -0.98 12.67
C GLY A 137 3.51 -1.03 11.59
N GLY A 138 4.68 -1.48 11.93
CA GLY A 138 5.83 -1.75 11.09
C GLY A 138 6.69 -2.87 11.68
N GLU A 139 7.99 -2.66 11.84
CA GLU A 139 8.85 -3.56 12.63
C GLU A 139 8.43 -3.56 14.11
N HIS A 140 7.92 -2.41 14.58
CA HIS A 140 7.36 -2.24 15.90
C HIS A 140 5.92 -1.72 15.81
N LEU A 141 5.23 -1.71 16.95
CA LEU A 141 3.96 -1.02 17.10
C LEU A 141 4.22 0.39 17.66
N PHE A 142 3.56 1.38 17.07
CA PHE A 142 3.62 2.78 17.49
C PHE A 142 2.24 3.29 17.83
N ARG A 143 2.17 4.24 18.76
CA ARG A 143 1.00 5.05 19.02
C ARG A 143 1.27 6.48 18.54
N LEU A 144 0.31 7.07 17.85
CA LEU A 144 0.39 8.46 17.43
C LEU A 144 0.01 9.35 18.63
N GLU A 145 0.97 10.14 19.12
CA GLU A 145 0.77 11.15 20.15
C GLU A 145 1.11 12.52 19.57
N GLU A 146 0.13 13.44 19.58
CA GLU A 146 0.25 14.76 18.94
C GLU A 146 0.66 14.63 17.47
N ARG A 147 1.96 14.57 17.17
CA ARG A 147 2.53 14.49 15.80
C ARG A 147 3.76 13.58 15.75
N GLU A 148 3.88 12.70 16.70
CA GLU A 148 5.02 11.79 16.80
C GLU A 148 4.52 10.35 16.94
N LEU A 149 5.24 9.42 16.33
CA LEU A 149 5.02 7.98 16.49
C LEU A 149 5.84 7.48 17.68
N ILE A 150 5.18 7.24 18.80
CA ILE A 150 5.80 6.78 20.04
C ILE A 150 5.75 5.25 20.07
N PRO A 151 6.89 4.56 20.24
CA PRO A 151 6.91 3.11 20.30
C PRO A 151 6.13 2.58 21.51
N VAL A 152 5.37 1.52 21.27
CA VAL A 152 4.67 0.78 22.32
C VAL A 152 5.58 -0.36 22.77
N GLU A 153 5.88 -0.41 24.06
CA GLU A 153 6.78 -1.40 24.66
C GLU A 153 6.09 -2.77 24.81
N ILE A 154 6.01 -3.50 23.70
CA ILE A 154 5.50 -4.89 23.64
C ILE A 154 6.47 -5.77 22.84
N ASP A 155 6.50 -7.06 23.16
CA ASP A 155 7.37 -8.04 22.51
C ASP A 155 6.57 -8.78 21.42
N LEU A 156 6.71 -8.32 20.18
CA LEU A 156 6.07 -8.94 19.02
C LEU A 156 7.10 -9.75 18.23
N ASP A 157 6.72 -10.95 17.81
CA ASP A 157 7.51 -11.69 16.82
C ASP A 157 7.00 -11.36 15.40
N GLY A 158 7.93 -10.90 14.56
CA GLY A 158 7.68 -10.55 13.17
C GLY A 158 7.26 -9.10 12.94
N PHE A 159 7.04 -8.76 11.67
CA PHE A 159 6.60 -7.43 11.22
C PHE A 159 5.08 -7.33 11.31
N VAL A 160 4.57 -6.22 11.82
CA VAL A 160 3.14 -5.94 11.80
C VAL A 160 2.69 -5.75 10.35
N THR A 161 1.72 -6.54 9.95
CA THR A 161 1.16 -6.57 8.59
C THR A 161 -0.25 -6.02 8.54
N GLU A 162 -1.00 -6.12 9.66
CA GLU A 162 -2.39 -5.68 9.77
C GLU A 162 -2.70 -5.29 11.21
N LEU A 163 -3.51 -4.26 11.39
CA LEU A 163 -4.04 -3.82 12.68
C LEU A 163 -5.56 -3.73 12.62
N TYR A 164 -6.23 -4.20 13.67
CA TYR A 164 -7.69 -4.12 13.75
C TYR A 164 -8.15 -3.81 15.18
N GLY A 165 -8.78 -2.66 15.36
CA GLY A 165 -9.43 -2.32 16.64
C GLY A 165 -10.72 -3.13 16.80
N TRP A 166 -10.81 -3.93 17.87
CA TRP A 166 -11.97 -4.74 18.16
C TRP A 166 -12.40 -4.62 19.62
N GLU A 167 -13.55 -4.00 19.85
CA GLU A 167 -14.04 -3.67 21.20
C GLU A 167 -12.99 -2.83 21.95
N TYR A 168 -12.44 -3.35 23.05
CA TYR A 168 -11.39 -2.73 23.88
C TYR A 168 -10.01 -3.39 23.68
N ARG A 169 -9.78 -4.01 22.52
CA ARG A 169 -8.57 -4.75 22.17
C ARG A 169 -8.03 -4.30 20.83
N LEU A 170 -6.73 -4.24 20.72
CA LEU A 170 -6.06 -4.13 19.44
C LEU A 170 -5.62 -5.53 18.99
N MET A 171 -6.15 -5.98 17.87
CA MET A 171 -5.71 -7.19 17.21
C MET A 171 -4.52 -6.84 16.31
N ILE A 172 -3.42 -7.56 16.47
CA ILE A 172 -2.16 -7.29 15.77
C ILE A 172 -1.81 -8.52 14.96
N GLY A 173 -1.90 -8.41 13.64
CA GLY A 173 -1.43 -9.39 12.70
C GLY A 173 0.03 -9.13 12.34
N THR A 174 0.83 -10.19 12.32
CA THR A 174 2.22 -10.14 11.88
C THR A 174 2.47 -11.14 10.75
N ASP A 175 3.66 -11.11 10.17
CA ASP A 175 4.10 -12.12 9.21
C ASP A 175 4.42 -13.47 9.87
N ARG A 176 4.28 -13.57 11.22
CA ARG A 176 4.55 -14.79 12.01
C ARG A 176 3.43 -15.20 12.94
N GLY A 177 2.38 -14.40 13.09
CA GLY A 177 1.29 -14.75 13.98
C GLY A 177 0.21 -13.73 14.15
N LEU A 178 -0.72 -14.04 15.04
CA LEU A 178 -1.81 -13.16 15.47
C LEU A 178 -1.69 -12.93 16.96
N TYR A 179 -1.81 -11.68 17.38
CA TYR A 179 -1.77 -11.27 18.77
C TYR A 179 -3.01 -10.44 19.13
N GLU A 180 -3.37 -10.50 20.41
CA GLU A 180 -4.33 -9.62 21.05
C GLU A 180 -3.59 -8.76 22.08
N TRP A 181 -3.74 -7.45 22.01
CA TRP A 181 -3.22 -6.53 23.01
C TRP A 181 -4.34 -5.74 23.66
N SER A 182 -4.34 -5.71 24.98
CA SER A 182 -5.34 -5.06 25.82
C SER A 182 -4.73 -4.58 27.14
N GLU A 183 -5.54 -4.04 28.04
CA GLU A 183 -5.11 -3.72 29.42
C GLU A 183 -4.56 -4.94 30.19
N LEU A 184 -4.92 -6.16 29.79
CA LEU A 184 -4.42 -7.39 30.39
C LEU A 184 -3.01 -7.80 29.90
N GLY A 185 -2.50 -7.11 28.90
CA GLY A 185 -1.21 -7.37 28.27
C GLY A 185 -1.33 -7.91 26.85
N LEU A 186 -0.24 -8.47 26.35
CA LEU A 186 -0.13 -9.07 25.03
C LEU A 186 -0.33 -10.60 25.13
N GLU A 187 -1.23 -11.15 24.31
CA GLU A 187 -1.47 -12.58 24.18
C GLU A 187 -1.29 -13.02 22.72
N GLN A 188 -0.52 -14.07 22.48
CA GLN A 188 -0.40 -14.68 21.16
C GLN A 188 -1.54 -15.68 20.94
N LEU A 189 -2.36 -15.47 19.93
CA LEU A 189 -3.53 -16.28 19.60
C LEU A 189 -3.23 -17.36 18.56
N ALA A 190 -2.27 -17.10 17.65
CA ALA A 190 -1.84 -18.02 16.63
C ALA A 190 -0.36 -17.81 16.30
N GLU A 191 0.33 -18.89 15.95
CA GLU A 191 1.73 -18.94 15.53
C GLU A 191 1.81 -19.43 14.07
N ASP A 192 2.93 -19.10 13.41
CA ASP A 192 3.26 -19.60 12.06
C ASP A 192 2.23 -19.25 10.97
N VAL A 193 1.54 -18.13 11.10
CA VAL A 193 0.61 -17.60 10.09
C VAL A 193 0.97 -16.17 9.74
N THR A 194 0.98 -15.85 8.46
CA THR A 194 1.11 -14.46 7.98
C THR A 194 -0.29 -13.86 7.84
N VAL A 195 -0.63 -12.92 8.72
CA VAL A 195 -1.93 -12.24 8.71
C VAL A 195 -1.92 -11.12 7.66
N ARG A 196 -2.98 -11.00 6.86
CA ARG A 196 -3.11 -9.95 5.85
C ARG A 196 -4.36 -9.09 5.99
N ALA A 197 -5.41 -9.62 6.57
CA ALA A 197 -6.66 -8.91 6.73
C ALA A 197 -7.45 -9.42 7.94
N MET A 198 -8.17 -8.52 8.59
CA MET A 198 -9.03 -8.87 9.72
C MET A 198 -10.38 -8.16 9.61
N THR A 199 -11.43 -8.82 10.07
CA THR A 199 -12.76 -8.22 10.26
C THR A 199 -13.55 -8.99 11.31
N SER A 200 -14.49 -8.33 11.99
CA SER A 200 -15.36 -8.97 12.98
C SER A 200 -16.79 -9.14 12.46
N ASP A 201 -17.42 -10.27 12.79
CA ASP A 201 -18.87 -10.49 12.60
C ASP A 201 -19.68 -10.17 13.88
N GLY A 202 -19.06 -9.49 14.85
CA GLY A 202 -19.66 -9.17 16.16
C GLY A 202 -19.66 -10.35 17.15
N THR A 203 -19.32 -11.56 16.71
CA THR A 203 -19.24 -12.76 17.59
C THR A 203 -17.87 -13.41 17.55
N GLY A 204 -16.98 -12.96 16.68
CA GLY A 204 -15.64 -13.43 16.52
C GLY A 204 -14.89 -12.65 15.44
N LEU A 205 -13.61 -12.96 15.31
CA LEU A 205 -12.71 -12.33 14.36
C LEU A 205 -12.46 -13.26 13.18
N TRP A 206 -12.65 -12.75 11.97
CA TRP A 206 -12.22 -13.40 10.75
C TRP A 206 -10.83 -12.90 10.39
N VAL A 207 -9.95 -13.82 10.03
CA VAL A 207 -8.53 -13.56 9.76
C VAL A 207 -8.16 -14.17 8.43
N GLY A 208 -7.75 -13.33 7.51
CA GLY A 208 -7.19 -13.70 6.21
C GLY A 208 -5.68 -13.80 6.27
N THR A 209 -5.12 -14.79 5.63
CA THR A 209 -3.69 -15.09 5.69
C THR A 209 -3.05 -15.14 4.31
N ASP A 210 -1.72 -15.13 4.29
CA ASP A 210 -0.92 -15.38 3.10
C ASP A 210 -0.53 -16.86 3.03
N GLY A 211 -1.22 -17.61 2.19
CA GLY A 211 -0.92 -19.02 1.95
C GLY A 211 -1.75 -20.03 2.72
N ASP A 212 -2.37 -19.66 3.86
CA ASP A 212 -3.15 -20.58 4.69
C ASP A 212 -4.67 -20.33 4.63
N GLY A 213 -5.10 -19.35 3.84
CA GLY A 213 -6.50 -19.05 3.61
C GLY A 213 -7.19 -18.30 4.73
N LEU A 214 -8.43 -18.69 5.06
CA LEU A 214 -9.31 -17.98 5.97
C LEU A 214 -9.49 -18.71 7.29
N PHE A 215 -9.28 -18.00 8.40
CA PHE A 215 -9.48 -18.49 9.76
C PHE A 215 -10.57 -17.69 10.47
N ARG A 216 -11.06 -18.25 11.55
CA ARG A 216 -11.92 -17.56 12.51
C ARG A 216 -11.51 -17.85 13.93
N TRP A 217 -11.33 -16.78 14.71
CA TRP A 217 -11.15 -16.85 16.16
C TRP A 217 -12.49 -16.56 16.84
N ASP A 218 -12.91 -17.42 17.76
CA ASP A 218 -14.19 -17.35 18.46
C ASP A 218 -14.07 -16.93 19.93
N GLY A 219 -12.94 -16.33 20.31
CA GLY A 219 -12.60 -15.96 21.68
C GLY A 219 -11.95 -17.08 22.48
N LYS A 220 -11.79 -18.29 21.90
CA LYS A 220 -11.18 -19.46 22.57
C LYS A 220 -10.30 -20.28 21.66
N SER A 221 -10.60 -20.33 20.39
CA SER A 221 -9.89 -21.17 19.44
C SER A 221 -9.75 -20.51 18.09
N PHE A 222 -8.55 -20.57 17.55
CA PHE A 222 -8.24 -20.15 16.19
C PHE A 222 -8.42 -21.36 15.27
N ARG A 223 -9.38 -21.30 14.36
CA ARG A 223 -9.72 -22.44 13.49
C ARG A 223 -9.78 -22.01 12.04
N GLN A 224 -9.12 -22.77 11.18
CA GLN A 224 -9.30 -22.66 9.75
C GLN A 224 -10.75 -22.96 9.39
N ARG A 225 -11.43 -22.00 8.73
CA ARG A 225 -12.86 -22.08 8.43
C ARG A 225 -13.14 -22.44 7.01
N TYR A 226 -12.19 -22.24 6.13
CA TYR A 226 -12.43 -22.57 4.76
C TYR A 226 -11.17 -22.92 4.05
N LEU A 227 -11.10 -24.06 3.41
CA LEU A 227 -11.02 -24.12 2.25
C LEU A 227 -10.82 -25.17 1.38
N ARG A 228 -10.95 -26.16 1.19
CA ARG A 228 -10.66 -27.19 0.21
C ARG A 228 -11.88 -27.73 -0.57
N ARG A 229 -12.33 -26.96 -1.57
CA ARG A 229 -12.86 -27.61 -2.79
C ARG A 229 -12.04 -27.30 -4.03
N ASP A 230 -11.23 -26.24 -4.01
CA ASP A 230 -10.29 -25.90 -5.09
C ASP A 230 -8.98 -25.42 -4.46
N PRO A 231 -7.90 -26.20 -4.51
CA PRO A 231 -6.67 -25.92 -3.79
C PRO A 231 -5.88 -24.71 -4.32
N HIS A 232 -6.35 -24.01 -5.35
CA HIS A 232 -5.62 -22.92 -5.98
C HIS A 232 -6.28 -21.55 -5.85
N LEU A 233 -7.50 -21.45 -5.28
CA LEU A 233 -8.26 -20.20 -5.33
C LEU A 233 -8.12 -19.29 -4.13
N TRP A 234 -7.55 -19.77 -3.00
CA TRP A 234 -7.68 -19.05 -1.74
C TRP A 234 -6.43 -19.02 -0.87
N ASP A 235 -5.29 -19.24 -1.44
CA ASP A 235 -4.08 -19.32 -0.65
C ASP A 235 -3.76 -17.95 -0.02
N THR A 236 -4.07 -16.85 -0.70
CA THR A 236 -3.85 -15.50 -0.19
C THR A 236 -5.16 -14.72 -0.08
N VAL A 237 -5.53 -14.33 1.14
CA VAL A 237 -6.66 -13.44 1.45
C VAL A 237 -6.13 -12.05 1.73
N ASN A 238 -6.36 -11.11 0.80
CA ASN A 238 -5.82 -9.76 0.88
C ASN A 238 -6.74 -8.79 1.64
N ALA A 239 -8.05 -9.02 1.61
CA ALA A 239 -9.04 -8.10 2.18
C ALA A 239 -10.21 -8.87 2.78
N LEU A 240 -10.72 -8.36 3.89
CA LEU A 240 -11.91 -8.86 4.55
C LEU A 240 -12.84 -7.71 4.94
N ALA A 241 -14.13 -7.91 4.75
CA ALA A 241 -15.16 -7.03 5.30
C ALA A 241 -16.40 -7.86 5.65
N TYR A 242 -17.10 -7.46 6.71
CA TYR A 242 -18.35 -8.10 7.12
C TYR A 242 -19.44 -7.07 7.28
N ASN A 243 -20.58 -7.32 6.66
CA ASN A 243 -21.76 -6.46 6.78
C ASN A 243 -23.03 -7.21 6.41
N TYR A 244 -24.14 -6.95 7.12
CA TYR A 244 -25.47 -7.52 6.86
C TYR A 244 -25.46 -9.05 6.61
N ASP A 245 -24.83 -9.79 7.54
CA ASP A 245 -24.68 -11.25 7.48
C ASP A 245 -23.88 -11.78 6.28
N HIS A 246 -23.19 -10.92 5.57
CA HIS A 246 -22.28 -11.30 4.48
C HIS A 246 -20.83 -11.06 4.86
N LEU A 247 -19.99 -12.07 4.62
CA LEU A 247 -18.55 -11.94 4.65
C LEU A 247 -18.04 -11.79 3.23
N TYR A 248 -17.34 -10.70 2.99
CA TYR A 248 -16.65 -10.40 1.74
C TYR A 248 -15.17 -10.72 1.89
N VAL A 249 -14.63 -11.52 1.00
CA VAL A 249 -13.25 -11.99 1.01
C VAL A 249 -12.59 -11.64 -0.31
N GLY A 250 -11.62 -10.75 -0.27
CA GLY A 250 -10.81 -10.37 -1.42
C GLY A 250 -9.55 -11.23 -1.51
N SER A 251 -9.27 -11.74 -2.70
CA SER A 251 -8.09 -12.56 -2.97
C SER A 251 -7.38 -12.10 -4.24
N SER A 252 -6.29 -12.76 -4.60
CA SER A 252 -5.57 -12.54 -5.86
C SER A 252 -6.34 -13.02 -7.11
N VAL A 253 -7.47 -13.68 -6.93
CA VAL A 253 -8.27 -14.29 -8.02
C VAL A 253 -9.74 -13.84 -8.01
N GLY A 254 -10.07 -12.82 -7.24
CA GLY A 254 -11.39 -12.23 -7.23
C GLY A 254 -11.97 -11.98 -5.84
N LEU A 255 -13.26 -11.71 -5.84
CA LEU A 255 -14.09 -11.51 -4.67
C LEU A 255 -14.90 -12.75 -4.36
N HIS A 256 -14.94 -13.15 -3.10
CA HIS A 256 -15.78 -14.24 -2.63
C HIS A 256 -16.73 -13.72 -1.56
N ILE A 257 -17.99 -14.07 -1.68
CA ILE A 257 -19.06 -13.60 -0.80
C ILE A 257 -19.69 -14.81 -0.11
N PHE A 258 -19.75 -14.78 1.21
CA PHE A 258 -20.42 -15.78 2.02
C PHE A 258 -21.66 -15.19 2.69
N ASP A 259 -22.82 -15.80 2.46
CA ASP A 259 -24.12 -15.37 2.99
C ASP A 259 -24.56 -16.15 4.25
N GLY A 260 -23.62 -16.75 4.96
CA GLY A 260 -23.90 -17.63 6.11
C GLY A 260 -24.19 -19.08 5.73
N GLY A 261 -24.42 -19.39 4.47
CA GLY A 261 -24.73 -20.75 3.99
C GLY A 261 -24.03 -21.14 2.69
N ARG A 262 -23.78 -20.17 1.83
CA ARG A 262 -23.23 -20.40 0.49
C ARG A 262 -22.13 -19.44 0.16
N TRP A 263 -21.20 -19.89 -0.65
CA TRP A 263 -20.16 -19.08 -1.25
C TRP A 263 -20.50 -18.74 -2.70
N GLN A 264 -20.33 -17.50 -3.05
CA GLN A 264 -20.35 -17.00 -4.42
C GLN A 264 -18.95 -16.46 -4.74
N THR A 265 -18.39 -16.84 -5.87
CA THR A 265 -17.13 -16.27 -6.37
C THR A 265 -17.41 -15.37 -7.55
N VAL A 266 -16.79 -14.21 -7.55
CA VAL A 266 -16.89 -13.18 -8.57
C VAL A 266 -15.50 -12.85 -9.07
N ASP A 267 -15.31 -12.97 -10.36
CA ASP A 267 -14.06 -12.64 -11.05
C ASP A 267 -14.26 -11.48 -12.04
N SER A 268 -13.25 -11.20 -12.84
CA SER A 268 -13.32 -10.16 -13.85
C SER A 268 -14.37 -10.42 -14.95
N ALA A 269 -14.72 -11.68 -15.21
CA ALA A 269 -15.78 -12.01 -16.15
C ALA A 269 -17.17 -11.65 -15.63
N ALA A 270 -17.31 -11.56 -14.31
CA ALA A 270 -18.57 -11.20 -13.62
C ALA A 270 -18.65 -9.71 -13.24
N GLY A 271 -17.67 -8.87 -13.62
CA GLY A 271 -17.75 -7.41 -13.46
C GLY A 271 -16.74 -6.76 -12.54
N LEU A 272 -15.77 -7.49 -11.98
CA LEU A 272 -14.63 -6.87 -11.29
C LEU A 272 -13.70 -6.19 -12.30
N PRO A 273 -13.22 -4.97 -12.04
CA PRO A 273 -12.27 -4.28 -12.93
C PRO A 273 -10.94 -5.02 -13.07
N GLY A 274 -10.45 -5.58 -11.98
CA GLY A 274 -9.20 -6.34 -11.91
C GLY A 274 -9.40 -7.74 -11.31
N SER A 275 -8.35 -8.54 -11.32
CA SER A 275 -8.37 -9.89 -10.75
C SER A 275 -7.99 -9.91 -9.28
N THR A 276 -7.09 -9.02 -8.86
CA THR A 276 -6.63 -8.94 -7.48
C THR A 276 -7.49 -7.93 -6.71
N VAL A 277 -8.17 -8.40 -5.67
CA VAL A 277 -8.90 -7.53 -4.74
C VAL A 277 -7.96 -7.17 -3.61
N ASN A 278 -7.66 -5.87 -3.47
CA ASN A 278 -6.70 -5.35 -2.49
C ASN A 278 -7.38 -4.83 -1.22
N SER A 279 -8.58 -4.24 -1.33
CA SER A 279 -9.32 -3.68 -0.20
C SER A 279 -10.83 -3.71 -0.45
N ILE A 280 -11.58 -3.82 0.64
CA ILE A 280 -13.04 -3.82 0.62
C ILE A 280 -13.54 -2.88 1.71
N ASP A 281 -14.44 -1.98 1.36
CA ASP A 281 -15.24 -1.21 2.33
C ASP A 281 -16.71 -1.63 2.22
N ALA A 282 -17.22 -2.26 3.26
CA ALA A 282 -18.61 -2.70 3.38
C ALA A 282 -19.31 -2.00 4.57
N SER A 283 -18.95 -0.76 4.85
CA SER A 283 -19.47 0.00 5.99
C SER A 283 -20.95 0.35 5.87
N GLU A 284 -21.51 0.35 4.66
CA GLU A 284 -22.93 0.62 4.39
C GLU A 284 -23.51 -0.37 3.35
N TRP A 285 -24.70 -0.04 2.80
CA TRP A 285 -25.42 -0.88 1.84
C TRP A 285 -24.65 -1.15 0.54
N VAL A 286 -23.82 -0.21 0.13
CA VAL A 286 -22.98 -0.37 -1.06
C VAL A 286 -21.59 -0.79 -0.61
N VAL A 287 -21.12 -1.89 -1.14
CA VAL A 287 -19.75 -2.38 -0.91
C VAL A 287 -18.85 -1.82 -1.98
N TYR A 288 -17.75 -1.19 -1.58
CA TYR A 288 -16.71 -0.71 -2.48
C TYR A 288 -15.53 -1.65 -2.48
N ILE A 289 -15.02 -1.94 -3.67
CA ILE A 289 -13.98 -2.95 -3.88
C ILE A 289 -12.86 -2.31 -4.69
N ALA A 290 -11.69 -2.23 -4.08
CA ALA A 290 -10.45 -1.78 -4.72
C ALA A 290 -9.72 -2.98 -5.32
N THR A 291 -9.30 -2.83 -6.57
CA THR A 291 -8.58 -3.87 -7.31
C THR A 291 -7.28 -3.33 -7.91
N ASP A 292 -6.46 -4.21 -8.45
CA ASP A 292 -5.26 -3.89 -9.21
C ASP A 292 -5.54 -3.08 -10.50
N ARG A 293 -6.81 -2.94 -10.91
CA ARG A 293 -7.22 -2.24 -12.15
C ARG A 293 -8.44 -1.35 -12.00
N GLY A 294 -8.64 -0.77 -10.84
CA GLY A 294 -9.73 0.16 -10.61
C GLY A 294 -10.57 -0.17 -9.40
N VAL A 295 -11.60 0.64 -9.20
CA VAL A 295 -12.54 0.52 -8.10
C VAL A 295 -13.95 0.28 -8.66
N THR A 296 -14.67 -0.64 -8.03
CA THR A 296 -16.07 -0.90 -8.34
C THR A 296 -16.94 -0.81 -7.09
N SER A 297 -18.21 -0.51 -7.27
CA SER A 297 -19.22 -0.71 -6.24
C SER A 297 -20.04 -1.97 -6.51
N TYR A 298 -20.45 -2.62 -5.44
CA TYR A 298 -21.32 -3.80 -5.49
C TYR A 298 -22.58 -3.54 -4.67
N PHE A 299 -23.74 -3.79 -5.27
CA PHE A 299 -25.05 -3.64 -4.63
C PHE A 299 -26.04 -4.64 -5.22
N ASN A 300 -26.67 -5.45 -4.38
CA ASN A 300 -27.71 -6.43 -4.75
C ASN A 300 -27.33 -7.40 -5.89
N GLY A 301 -26.09 -7.78 -6.02
CA GLY A 301 -25.62 -8.68 -7.08
C GLY A 301 -25.04 -7.99 -8.30
N ASP A 302 -25.18 -6.67 -8.41
CA ASP A 302 -24.71 -5.90 -9.55
C ASP A 302 -23.39 -5.17 -9.22
N PHE A 303 -22.42 -5.26 -10.13
CA PHE A 303 -21.18 -4.52 -10.09
C PHE A 303 -21.29 -3.27 -10.97
N MET A 304 -20.89 -2.13 -10.41
CA MET A 304 -20.88 -0.85 -11.11
C MET A 304 -19.47 -0.25 -11.01
N PRO A 305 -18.62 -0.47 -12.01
CA PRO A 305 -17.28 0.12 -12.06
C PRO A 305 -17.35 1.65 -12.00
N ILE A 306 -16.43 2.25 -11.25
CA ILE A 306 -16.32 3.71 -11.16
C ILE A 306 -15.40 4.16 -12.28
N GLU A 307 -15.95 4.64 -13.40
CA GLU A 307 -15.21 4.98 -14.62
C GLU A 307 -14.04 5.95 -14.39
N ARG A 308 -14.19 6.90 -13.46
CA ARG A 308 -13.13 7.87 -13.13
C ARG A 308 -11.98 7.28 -12.30
N LEU A 309 -12.13 6.06 -11.84
CA LEU A 309 -11.12 5.29 -11.10
C LEU A 309 -10.73 4.01 -11.86
N ALA A 310 -11.05 3.95 -13.16
CA ALA A 310 -10.63 2.86 -14.02
C ALA A 310 -9.11 2.88 -14.19
N GLU A 311 -8.51 1.68 -14.29
CA GLU A 311 -7.06 1.45 -14.43
C GLU A 311 -6.19 1.96 -13.28
N VAL A 312 -6.78 2.49 -12.19
CA VAL A 312 -6.04 2.86 -10.99
C VAL A 312 -5.69 1.61 -10.20
N ASN A 313 -4.42 1.38 -9.89
CA ASN A 313 -4.03 0.37 -8.92
C ASN A 313 -4.37 0.88 -7.51
N ALA A 314 -5.54 0.46 -7.01
CA ALA A 314 -6.08 0.91 -5.74
C ALA A 314 -5.70 -0.08 -4.63
N ASN A 315 -4.96 0.38 -3.63
CA ASN A 315 -4.53 -0.45 -2.50
C ASN A 315 -5.56 -0.45 -1.38
N VAL A 316 -6.11 0.72 -1.07
CA VAL A 316 -7.09 0.86 0.01
C VAL A 316 -8.26 1.70 -0.46
N VAL A 317 -9.46 1.28 -0.12
CA VAL A 317 -10.68 2.06 -0.30
C VAL A 317 -11.37 2.24 1.04
N ARG A 318 -11.79 3.47 1.34
CA ARG A 318 -12.58 3.80 2.54
C ARG A 318 -13.65 4.82 2.18
N ARG A 319 -14.83 4.62 2.73
CA ARG A 319 -15.93 5.56 2.56
C ARG A 319 -15.92 6.63 3.66
N ARG A 320 -16.24 7.86 3.29
CA ARG A 320 -16.48 8.99 4.20
C ARG A 320 -17.71 9.76 3.74
N GLY A 321 -18.87 9.49 4.32
CA GLY A 321 -20.14 10.07 3.86
C GLY A 321 -20.41 9.75 2.39
N ASP A 322 -20.56 10.80 1.55
CA ASP A 322 -20.76 10.65 0.09
C ASP A 322 -19.45 10.54 -0.71
N ALA A 323 -18.31 10.68 -0.06
CA ALA A 323 -17.00 10.57 -0.68
C ALA A 323 -16.42 9.16 -0.53
N LEU A 324 -15.63 8.76 -1.50
CA LEU A 324 -14.80 7.58 -1.49
C LEU A 324 -13.34 8.02 -1.52
N LEU A 325 -12.57 7.53 -0.57
CA LEU A 325 -11.14 7.75 -0.48
C LEU A 325 -10.43 6.53 -1.03
N VAL A 326 -9.47 6.75 -1.91
CA VAL A 326 -8.71 5.67 -2.56
C VAL A 326 -7.22 5.96 -2.41
N ALA A 327 -6.54 5.13 -1.64
CA ALA A 327 -5.09 5.13 -1.54
C ALA A 327 -4.50 4.24 -2.64
N THR A 328 -3.46 4.72 -3.29
CA THR A 328 -2.93 4.11 -4.51
C THR A 328 -1.43 3.91 -4.43
N ASP A 329 -0.87 3.16 -5.37
CA ASP A 329 0.57 3.01 -5.49
C ASP A 329 1.26 4.29 -5.96
N TYR A 330 0.71 4.91 -7.01
CA TYR A 330 1.42 5.97 -7.73
C TYR A 330 0.63 7.27 -7.86
N ASN A 331 -0.69 7.24 -7.62
CA ASN A 331 -1.55 8.41 -7.77
C ASN A 331 -1.86 9.10 -6.44
N GLY A 332 -1.16 8.72 -5.35
CA GLY A 332 -1.38 9.28 -4.03
C GLY A 332 -2.74 8.93 -3.43
N LEU A 333 -3.32 9.84 -2.66
CA LEU A 333 -4.66 9.73 -2.10
C LEU A 333 -5.67 10.47 -2.97
N ILE A 334 -6.66 9.75 -3.47
CA ILE A 334 -7.72 10.27 -4.32
C ILE A 334 -9.01 10.38 -3.51
N GLU A 335 -9.70 11.52 -3.61
CA GLU A 335 -11.07 11.68 -3.20
C GLU A 335 -12.00 11.63 -4.42
N HIS A 336 -12.95 10.72 -4.40
CA HIS A 336 -13.97 10.59 -5.43
C HIS A 336 -15.35 10.85 -4.85
N THR A 337 -16.10 11.75 -5.49
CA THR A 337 -17.51 12.02 -5.21
C THR A 337 -18.33 11.90 -6.50
N ARG A 338 -19.65 11.96 -6.42
CA ARG A 338 -20.51 11.95 -7.61
C ARG A 338 -20.20 13.08 -8.59
N LEU A 339 -19.65 14.20 -8.09
CA LEU A 339 -19.41 15.40 -8.88
C LEU A 339 -17.98 15.49 -9.41
N ARG A 340 -17.00 15.04 -8.63
CA ARG A 340 -15.57 15.19 -8.94
C ARG A 340 -14.74 14.01 -8.48
N THR A 341 -13.61 13.82 -9.15
CA THR A 341 -12.50 13.00 -8.70
C THR A 341 -11.26 13.88 -8.65
N GLN A 342 -10.58 13.91 -7.53
CA GLN A 342 -9.39 14.75 -7.33
C GLN A 342 -8.36 14.01 -6.49
N MET A 343 -7.10 14.20 -6.79
CA MET A 343 -6.00 13.82 -5.92
C MET A 343 -5.92 14.85 -4.79
N ILE A 344 -6.00 14.41 -3.55
CA ILE A 344 -5.96 15.28 -2.35
C ILE A 344 -4.63 15.20 -1.61
N VAL A 345 -3.86 14.14 -1.83
CA VAL A 345 -2.47 14.02 -1.39
C VAL A 345 -1.67 13.47 -2.56
N GLU A 346 -0.64 14.21 -2.97
CA GLU A 346 0.27 13.78 -4.03
C GLU A 346 1.03 12.50 -3.63
N PRO A 347 1.46 11.69 -4.60
CA PRO A 347 2.35 10.56 -4.34
C PRO A 347 3.61 11.04 -3.62
N VAL A 348 4.11 10.25 -2.70
CA VAL A 348 5.31 10.59 -1.93
C VAL A 348 6.56 10.38 -2.80
N THR A 349 6.88 11.37 -3.64
CA THR A 349 8.01 11.33 -4.57
C THR A 349 8.97 12.50 -4.36
N GLU A 350 9.39 12.77 -3.11
CA GLU A 350 10.29 13.91 -2.81
C GLU A 350 11.59 13.91 -3.59
N ILE A 351 12.13 12.74 -3.91
CA ILE A 351 13.36 12.63 -4.70
C ILE A 351 13.20 13.22 -6.11
N CYS A 352 12.01 13.13 -6.69
CA CYS A 352 11.74 13.76 -7.99
C CYS A 352 11.68 15.29 -7.93
N ARG A 353 11.18 15.90 -6.84
CA ARG A 353 11.13 17.35 -6.69
C ARG A 353 12.50 17.98 -6.57
N GLU A 354 13.42 17.42 -5.77
CA GLU A 354 14.79 17.93 -5.66
C GLU A 354 15.57 17.76 -6.95
N LEU A 355 15.38 16.66 -7.67
CA LEU A 355 16.05 16.42 -8.96
C LEU A 355 15.53 17.34 -10.07
N ILE A 356 14.24 17.67 -10.09
CA ILE A 356 13.65 18.64 -11.03
C ILE A 356 14.15 20.05 -10.72
N THR A 357 14.26 20.44 -9.45
CA THR A 357 14.78 21.76 -9.03
C THR A 357 16.28 21.93 -9.34
N LEU A 358 17.02 20.84 -9.43
CA LEU A 358 18.44 20.85 -9.79
C LEU A 358 18.70 20.75 -11.31
N ALA A 359 17.66 20.44 -12.10
CA ALA A 359 17.75 20.27 -13.57
C ALA A 359 17.35 21.54 -14.34
N PHE A 360 16.77 22.53 -13.68
CA PHE A 360 16.47 23.86 -14.18
C PHE A 360 17.27 24.92 -13.40
#